data_65db76b158204cc134e933816523f1a1
#
_entry.id   65db76b158204cc134e933816523f1a1
#
_cell.length_a   1.000
_cell.length_b   1.000
_cell.length_c   1.000
_cell.angle_alpha   90.00
_cell.angle_beta   90.00
_cell.angle_gamma   90.00
#
_symmetry.space_group_name_H-M   'P 1'
#
loop_
_entity.id
_entity.type
_entity.pdbx_description
1 polymer ?
#
loop_
_entity_poly.entity_id
_entity_poly.type
_entity_poly.pdbx_seq_one_letter_code
_entity_poly.pdbx_strand_id
1 'polypeptide(L)'
;MYLNVSWIVKHILPFRGTAPLYSGRAESAARGSALAERRKGGVMYKSPTYGKIGIEQIPDKILMFYNDHLKFESQMQIIIGTDSQNFDKTKVVSVVAVICEGHGGIFFYEVTHQPLIRDVRTKLHVETNDSLRVAESLVETMENDRKYEEMYLNCPIAIHVDAGNSKNGKTRELIPELVGWIKACGYDCSVKPDSFVASTIADRLSK
;
A
#
# COMPACT_ATOMS: atom_id res chain seq x y z
N MET A 1 8.67 -20.48 -7.19
CA MET A 1 8.86 -19.61 -8.37
C MET A 1 9.10 -18.20 -7.81
N TYR A 2 10.36 -17.79 -7.76
CA TYR A 2 10.74 -16.50 -7.15
C TYR A 2 10.31 -15.35 -8.07
N LEU A 3 9.48 -14.45 -7.57
CA LEU A 3 9.19 -13.19 -8.24
C LEU A 3 10.49 -12.36 -8.28
N ASN A 4 11.03 -12.19 -9.48
CA ASN A 4 12.26 -11.41 -9.66
C ASN A 4 11.91 -9.93 -9.52
N VAL A 5 12.14 -9.36 -8.34
CA VAL A 5 11.94 -7.94 -8.01
C VAL A 5 12.72 -7.03 -8.98
N SER A 6 13.82 -7.52 -9.54
CA SER A 6 14.62 -6.83 -10.57
C SER A 6 13.82 -6.48 -11.83
N TRP A 7 12.76 -7.22 -12.17
CA TRP A 7 11.91 -6.90 -13.32
C TRP A 7 10.99 -5.70 -13.04
N ILE A 8 10.50 -5.58 -11.79
CA ILE A 8 9.65 -4.47 -11.35
C ILE A 8 10.42 -3.14 -11.41
N VAL A 9 11.69 -3.17 -11.03
CA VAL A 9 12.56 -1.98 -10.96
C VAL A 9 12.98 -1.47 -12.35
N LYS A 10 13.15 -2.36 -13.33
CA LYS A 10 13.59 -1.97 -14.69
C LYS A 10 12.54 -1.20 -15.51
N HIS A 11 11.27 -1.16 -15.08
CA HIS A 11 10.17 -0.56 -15.85
C HIS A 11 9.53 0.65 -15.14
N ILE A 12 10.18 1.20 -14.10
CA ILE A 12 9.71 2.40 -13.40
C ILE A 12 10.22 3.63 -14.18
N LEU A 13 9.28 4.38 -14.74
CA LEU A 13 9.51 5.70 -15.32
C LEU A 13 9.95 6.70 -14.22
N PRO A 14 10.78 7.71 -14.56
CA PRO A 14 11.26 8.66 -13.57
C PRO A 14 10.11 9.43 -12.94
N PHE A 15 10.03 9.35 -11.62
CA PHE A 15 9.07 10.09 -10.81
C PHE A 15 9.39 11.59 -10.87
N ARG A 16 8.44 12.40 -11.35
CA ARG A 16 8.46 13.86 -11.25
C ARG A 16 7.45 14.28 -10.19
N GLY A 17 7.87 14.39 -8.96
CA GLY A 17 7.05 14.90 -7.87
C GLY A 17 7.89 15.58 -6.81
N THR A 18 7.62 16.86 -6.55
CA THR A 18 8.16 17.62 -5.43
C THR A 18 7.42 17.23 -4.17
N ALA A 19 8.14 16.80 -3.13
CA ALA A 19 7.58 16.47 -1.83
C ALA A 19 6.86 17.68 -1.21
N PRO A 20 5.59 17.58 -0.79
CA PRO A 20 4.97 18.61 0.03
C PRO A 20 5.41 18.45 1.49
N LEU A 21 5.80 19.56 2.09
CA LEU A 21 6.05 19.68 3.51
C LEU A 21 4.76 19.36 4.29
N TYR A 22 4.80 18.31 5.08
CA TYR A 22 3.71 17.94 5.98
C TYR A 22 3.57 18.98 7.10
N SER A 23 2.56 19.82 7.01
CA SER A 23 2.03 20.62 8.12
C SER A 23 0.52 20.42 8.17
N GLY A 24 0.05 19.55 9.02
CA GLY A 24 -1.39 19.35 9.22
C GLY A 24 -1.68 18.25 10.22
N ARG A 25 -1.73 18.60 11.51
CA ARG A 25 -2.45 17.80 12.51
C ARG A 25 -3.90 17.70 12.08
N ALA A 26 -4.38 16.54 11.71
CA ALA A 26 -5.79 16.26 11.55
C ALA A 26 -6.29 15.48 12.77
N GLU A 27 -7.23 16.07 13.50
CA GLU A 27 -8.07 15.44 14.51
C GLU A 27 -8.96 14.38 13.84
N SER A 28 -8.49 13.14 13.71
CA SER A 28 -9.33 12.02 13.26
C SER A 28 -9.38 10.82 14.22
N ALA A 29 -8.97 11.03 15.47
CA ALA A 29 -8.86 9.95 16.47
C ALA A 29 -10.19 9.31 16.94
N ALA A 30 -11.37 9.72 16.45
CA ALA A 30 -12.64 9.32 17.06
C ALA A 30 -13.45 8.26 16.29
N ARG A 31 -13.05 7.78 15.11
CA ARG A 31 -13.82 6.80 14.33
C ARG A 31 -13.13 5.45 14.09
N GLY A 32 -11.88 5.27 14.48
CA GLY A 32 -11.10 4.04 14.28
C GLY A 32 -11.38 2.91 15.29
N SER A 33 -11.94 3.21 16.46
CA SER A 33 -12.00 2.27 17.57
C SER A 33 -12.98 1.08 17.40
N ALA A 34 -14.00 1.22 16.61
CA ALA A 34 -15.05 0.18 16.46
C ALA A 34 -14.66 -0.99 15.52
N LEU A 35 -13.67 -0.80 14.63
CA LEU A 35 -13.20 -1.84 13.71
C LEU A 35 -11.96 -2.58 14.22
N ALA A 36 -11.20 -1.99 15.14
CA ALA A 36 -10.00 -2.59 15.74
C ALA A 36 -10.32 -3.76 16.71
N GLU A 37 -11.51 -3.81 17.32
CA GLU A 37 -11.84 -4.83 18.31
C GLU A 37 -12.13 -6.23 17.73
N ARG A 38 -12.23 -6.42 16.42
CA ARG A 38 -12.64 -7.71 15.83
C ARG A 38 -11.53 -8.70 15.52
N ARG A 39 -10.26 -8.38 15.70
CA ARG A 39 -9.16 -9.36 15.45
C ARG A 39 -8.21 -9.48 16.65
N LYS A 40 -8.56 -10.32 17.62
CA LYS A 40 -7.65 -10.81 18.70
C LYS A 40 -6.57 -11.80 18.23
N GLY A 41 -6.30 -11.87 16.95
CA GLY A 41 -5.12 -12.53 16.35
C GLY A 41 -4.49 -11.53 15.41
N GLY A 42 -3.24 -11.13 15.68
CA GLY A 42 -2.51 -10.14 14.87
C GLY A 42 -2.57 -10.46 13.38
N VAL A 43 -2.71 -9.43 12.56
CA VAL A 43 -2.75 -9.57 11.09
C VAL A 43 -1.40 -10.06 10.61
N MET A 44 -1.39 -11.22 9.94
CA MET A 44 -0.16 -11.88 9.49
C MET A 44 0.09 -11.63 8.00
N TYR A 45 1.22 -10.99 7.72
CA TYR A 45 1.73 -10.79 6.38
C TYR A 45 2.72 -11.88 5.98
N LYS A 46 2.86 -12.10 4.68
CA LYS A 46 3.89 -12.93 4.07
C LYS A 46 4.85 -12.05 3.29
N SER A 47 6.14 -12.37 3.34
CA SER A 47 7.17 -11.74 2.51
C SER A 47 8.07 -12.83 1.92
N PRO A 48 8.46 -12.73 0.63
CA PRO A 48 9.47 -13.63 0.06
C PRO A 48 10.82 -13.54 0.78
N THR A 49 11.13 -12.36 1.33
CA THR A 49 12.41 -12.09 2.00
C THR A 49 12.39 -12.49 3.48
N TYR A 50 11.27 -12.22 4.18
CA TYR A 50 11.22 -12.33 5.64
C TYR A 50 10.27 -13.41 6.17
N GLY A 51 9.61 -14.15 5.27
CA GLY A 51 8.64 -15.17 5.67
C GLY A 51 7.33 -14.59 6.23
N LYS A 52 6.80 -15.18 7.30
CA LYS A 52 5.57 -14.72 7.96
C LYS A 52 5.91 -13.75 9.09
N ILE A 53 5.29 -12.57 9.08
CA ILE A 53 5.49 -11.53 10.11
C ILE A 53 4.17 -10.85 10.45
N GLY A 54 4.06 -10.28 11.65
CA GLY A 54 2.95 -9.41 12.02
C GLY A 54 3.05 -8.03 11.36
N ILE A 55 1.93 -7.36 11.20
CA ILE A 55 1.89 -6.01 10.60
C ILE A 55 2.76 -5.03 11.41
N GLU A 56 2.79 -5.18 12.73
CA GLU A 56 3.57 -4.38 13.67
C GLU A 56 5.10 -4.54 13.49
N GLN A 57 5.54 -5.62 12.84
CA GLN A 57 6.96 -5.90 12.58
C GLN A 57 7.42 -5.37 11.21
N ILE A 58 6.47 -4.97 10.34
CA ILE A 58 6.80 -4.47 9.00
C ILE A 58 7.67 -3.21 9.07
N PRO A 59 7.39 -2.20 9.93
CA PRO A 59 8.25 -1.01 10.04
C PRO A 59 9.71 -1.32 10.36
N ASP A 60 10.00 -2.34 11.20
CA ASP A 60 11.38 -2.76 11.46
C ASP A 60 12.08 -3.28 10.20
N LYS A 61 11.35 -4.01 9.35
CA LYS A 61 11.91 -4.54 8.10
C LYS A 61 12.10 -3.44 7.05
N ILE A 62 11.22 -2.45 7.04
CA ILE A 62 11.38 -1.25 6.23
C ILE A 62 12.60 -0.46 6.67
N LEU A 63 12.78 -0.27 7.98
CA LEU A 63 13.94 0.43 8.55
C LEU A 63 15.26 -0.29 8.21
N MET A 64 15.30 -1.62 8.30
CA MET A 64 16.47 -2.39 7.87
C MET A 64 16.78 -2.15 6.39
N PHE A 65 15.77 -2.24 5.53
CA PHE A 65 15.92 -1.99 4.09
C PHE A 65 16.37 -0.56 3.81
N TYR A 66 15.79 0.43 4.49
CA TYR A 66 16.15 1.84 4.39
C TYR A 66 17.64 2.06 4.70
N ASN A 67 18.11 1.57 5.86
CA ASN A 67 19.50 1.72 6.29
C ASN A 67 20.50 1.03 5.32
N ASP A 68 20.16 -0.13 4.79
CA ASP A 68 21.02 -0.86 3.83
C ASP A 68 21.14 -0.13 2.49
N HIS A 69 20.17 0.76 2.15
CA HIS A 69 20.08 1.44 0.88
C HIS A 69 20.44 2.94 0.93
N LEU A 70 20.67 3.53 2.11
CA LEU A 70 21.10 4.93 2.27
C LEU A 70 22.31 5.31 1.39
N LYS A 71 23.25 4.39 1.24
CA LYS A 71 24.47 4.57 0.44
C LYS A 71 24.24 4.87 -1.06
N PHE A 72 23.02 4.60 -1.55
CA PHE A 72 22.71 4.82 -2.96
C PHE A 72 22.18 6.22 -3.25
N GLU A 73 21.84 7.00 -2.21
CA GLU A 73 21.25 8.35 -2.35
C GLU A 73 20.04 8.40 -3.30
N SER A 74 19.36 7.25 -3.45
CA SER A 74 18.23 7.09 -4.35
C SER A 74 16.92 7.29 -3.60
N GLN A 75 15.89 7.74 -4.30
CA GLN A 75 14.57 7.90 -3.71
C GLN A 75 14.00 6.56 -3.25
N MET A 76 13.45 6.55 -2.04
CA MET A 76 12.71 5.42 -1.50
C MET A 76 11.26 5.79 -1.30
N GLN A 77 10.36 4.83 -1.52
CA GLN A 77 8.93 5.03 -1.34
C GLN A 77 8.28 3.78 -0.76
N ILE A 78 7.34 3.97 0.15
CA ILE A 78 6.44 2.93 0.63
C ILE A 78 5.16 3.01 -0.20
N ILE A 79 4.77 1.91 -0.83
CA ILE A 79 3.62 1.85 -1.71
C ILE A 79 2.67 0.79 -1.19
N ILE A 80 1.40 1.16 -1.01
CA ILE A 80 0.36 0.26 -0.56
C ILE A 80 -0.67 0.12 -1.68
N GLY A 81 -1.07 -1.12 -1.95
CA GLY A 81 -2.11 -1.40 -2.93
C GLY A 81 -2.89 -2.64 -2.57
N THR A 82 -4.16 -2.63 -2.90
CA THR A 82 -5.07 -3.76 -2.69
C THR A 82 -5.75 -4.11 -4.01
N ASP A 83 -5.84 -5.40 -4.30
CA ASP A 83 -6.61 -5.94 -5.42
C ASP A 83 -7.48 -7.10 -4.92
N SER A 84 -8.61 -7.31 -5.57
CA SER A 84 -9.48 -8.41 -5.21
C SER A 84 -10.02 -9.17 -6.41
N GLN A 85 -10.23 -10.47 -6.24
CA GLN A 85 -10.78 -11.34 -7.26
C GLN A 85 -11.91 -12.21 -6.72
N ASN A 86 -12.95 -12.36 -7.55
CA ASN A 86 -14.12 -13.16 -7.20
C ASN A 86 -13.94 -14.62 -7.63
N PHE A 87 -14.14 -15.50 -6.65
CA PHE A 87 -14.34 -16.94 -6.79
C PHE A 87 -15.66 -17.30 -6.10
N ASP A 88 -15.71 -18.36 -5.29
CA ASP A 88 -16.84 -18.62 -4.39
C ASP A 88 -17.00 -17.54 -3.33
N LYS A 89 -15.88 -16.90 -2.96
CA LYS A 89 -15.78 -15.72 -2.11
C LYS A 89 -14.90 -14.69 -2.80
N THR A 90 -14.99 -13.44 -2.39
CA THR A 90 -14.03 -12.42 -2.81
C THR A 90 -12.72 -12.61 -2.04
N LYS A 91 -11.66 -12.97 -2.75
CA LYS A 91 -10.29 -12.99 -2.25
C LYS A 91 -9.72 -11.59 -2.38
N VAL A 92 -9.22 -11.02 -1.30
CA VAL A 92 -8.62 -9.68 -1.23
C VAL A 92 -7.16 -9.82 -0.87
N VAL A 93 -6.29 -9.16 -1.60
CA VAL A 93 -4.84 -9.15 -1.39
C VAL A 93 -4.37 -7.73 -1.19
N SER A 94 -3.89 -7.43 0.01
CA SER A 94 -3.27 -6.14 0.35
C SER A 94 -1.76 -6.29 0.35
N VAL A 95 -1.06 -5.37 -0.29
CA VAL A 95 0.40 -5.36 -0.47
C VAL A 95 0.99 -4.08 0.10
N VAL A 96 2.07 -4.22 0.85
CA VAL A 96 3.00 -3.15 1.22
C VAL A 96 4.30 -3.42 0.49
N ALA A 97 4.71 -2.52 -0.40
CA ALA A 97 5.98 -2.58 -1.09
C ALA A 97 6.86 -1.41 -0.69
N VAL A 98 8.16 -1.64 -0.54
CA VAL A 98 9.16 -0.59 -0.37
C VAL A 98 10.12 -0.67 -1.52
N ILE A 99 10.33 0.44 -2.19
CA ILE A 99 11.14 0.50 -3.40
C ILE A 99 12.22 1.55 -3.21
N CYS A 100 13.46 1.18 -3.53
CA CYS A 100 14.57 2.07 -3.74
C CYS A 100 14.82 2.17 -5.24
N GLU A 101 14.70 3.36 -5.81
CA GLU A 101 14.78 3.57 -7.25
C GLU A 101 16.13 3.09 -7.79
N GLY A 102 16.09 2.22 -8.82
CA GLY A 102 17.28 1.61 -9.42
C GLY A 102 17.92 0.48 -8.60
N HIS A 103 17.56 0.28 -7.33
CA HIS A 103 18.24 -0.63 -6.41
C HIS A 103 17.36 -1.74 -5.81
N GLY A 104 16.13 -1.89 -6.31
CA GLY A 104 15.26 -2.99 -5.93
C GLY A 104 14.21 -2.62 -4.90
N GLY A 105 13.67 -3.64 -4.23
CA GLY A 105 12.62 -3.44 -3.25
C GLY A 105 12.28 -4.72 -2.50
N ILE A 106 11.50 -4.56 -1.45
CA ILE A 106 10.92 -5.63 -0.66
C ILE A 106 9.41 -5.47 -0.66
N PHE A 107 8.67 -6.56 -0.41
CA PHE A 107 7.23 -6.45 -0.24
C PHE A 107 6.68 -7.46 0.77
N PHE A 108 5.51 -7.10 1.29
CA PHE A 108 4.73 -7.86 2.24
C PHE A 108 3.29 -7.93 1.74
N TYR A 109 2.60 -9.03 1.93
CA TYR A 109 1.22 -9.15 1.51
C TYR A 109 0.37 -9.97 2.49
N GLU A 110 -0.88 -9.58 2.61
CA GLU A 110 -1.94 -10.30 3.32
C GLU A 110 -2.95 -10.80 2.31
N VAL A 111 -3.51 -11.99 2.56
CA VAL A 111 -4.62 -12.53 1.80
C VAL A 111 -5.80 -12.73 2.74
N THR A 112 -6.91 -12.08 2.44
CA THR A 112 -8.17 -12.24 3.17
C THR A 112 -9.28 -12.74 2.24
N HIS A 113 -10.35 -13.24 2.84
CA HIS A 113 -11.54 -13.69 2.10
C HIS A 113 -12.78 -13.03 2.70
N GLN A 114 -13.61 -12.49 1.83
CA GLN A 114 -14.84 -11.79 2.19
C GLN A 114 -16.04 -12.43 1.47
N PRO A 115 -17.29 -12.18 1.90
CA PRO A 115 -18.46 -12.49 1.11
C PRO A 115 -18.36 -11.95 -0.31
N LEU A 116 -18.98 -12.63 -1.27
CA LEU A 116 -18.87 -12.30 -2.68
C LEU A 116 -19.33 -10.85 -2.98
N ILE A 117 -18.42 -10.02 -3.47
CA ILE A 117 -18.67 -8.62 -3.85
C ILE A 117 -18.82 -8.58 -5.38
N ARG A 118 -20.03 -8.38 -5.88
CA ARG A 118 -20.32 -8.36 -7.32
C ARG A 118 -20.28 -6.97 -7.93
N ASP A 119 -20.59 -5.97 -7.12
CA ASP A 119 -20.61 -4.59 -7.57
C ASP A 119 -19.21 -3.98 -7.61
N VAL A 120 -18.83 -3.41 -8.77
CA VAL A 120 -17.49 -2.86 -9.02
C VAL A 120 -17.22 -1.65 -8.12
N ARG A 121 -18.23 -0.81 -7.86
CA ARG A 121 -18.08 0.34 -6.96
C ARG A 121 -17.75 -0.12 -5.56
N THR A 122 -18.56 -1.03 -5.02
CA THR A 122 -18.33 -1.61 -3.69
C THR A 122 -16.96 -2.28 -3.59
N LYS A 123 -16.55 -2.99 -4.65
CA LYS A 123 -15.25 -3.64 -4.73
C LYS A 123 -14.10 -2.64 -4.59
N LEU A 124 -14.09 -1.56 -5.38
CA LEU A 124 -13.07 -0.52 -5.33
C LEU A 124 -13.04 0.22 -3.97
N HIS A 125 -14.21 0.45 -3.36
CA HIS A 125 -14.27 1.04 -2.02
C HIS A 125 -13.66 0.12 -0.97
N VAL A 126 -13.91 -1.18 -1.02
CA VAL A 126 -13.30 -2.17 -0.12
C VAL A 126 -11.77 -2.20 -0.30
N GLU A 127 -11.29 -2.25 -1.53
CA GLU A 127 -9.86 -2.25 -1.85
C GLU A 127 -9.18 -0.97 -1.35
N THR A 128 -9.79 0.19 -1.58
CA THR A 128 -9.27 1.48 -1.10
C THR A 128 -9.27 1.55 0.43
N ASN A 129 -10.36 1.12 1.08
CA ASN A 129 -10.46 1.09 2.54
C ASN A 129 -9.42 0.16 3.16
N ASP A 130 -9.19 -1.02 2.57
CA ASP A 130 -8.16 -1.95 3.08
C ASP A 130 -6.75 -1.37 2.90
N SER A 131 -6.46 -0.66 1.80
CA SER A 131 -5.19 0.04 1.60
C SER A 131 -4.99 1.16 2.63
N LEU A 132 -6.02 1.97 2.90
CA LEU A 132 -5.99 3.02 3.92
C LEU A 132 -5.77 2.45 5.32
N ARG A 133 -6.48 1.39 5.68
CA ARG A 133 -6.31 0.69 6.97
C ARG A 133 -4.88 0.19 7.18
N VAL A 134 -4.26 -0.34 6.14
CA VAL A 134 -2.86 -0.79 6.18
C VAL A 134 -1.92 0.39 6.39
N ALA A 135 -2.14 1.49 5.66
CA ALA A 135 -1.35 2.72 5.79
C ALA A 135 -1.43 3.29 7.21
N GLU A 136 -2.64 3.44 7.74
CA GLU A 136 -2.88 3.93 9.11
C GLU A 136 -2.18 3.08 10.16
N SER A 137 -2.25 1.74 10.03
CA SER A 137 -1.59 0.83 10.98
C SER A 137 -0.05 0.94 10.94
N LEU A 138 0.53 1.14 9.76
CA LEU A 138 1.98 1.35 9.63
C LEU A 138 2.40 2.70 10.22
N VAL A 139 1.66 3.77 9.91
CA VAL A 139 1.92 5.13 10.41
C VAL A 139 1.82 5.16 11.93
N GLU A 140 0.75 4.58 12.51
CA GLU A 140 0.57 4.49 13.96
C GLU A 140 1.80 3.83 14.64
N THR A 141 2.31 2.74 14.05
CA THR A 141 3.50 2.06 14.59
C THR A 141 4.74 2.93 14.45
N MET A 142 4.93 3.61 13.32
CA MET A 142 6.12 4.43 13.06
C MET A 142 6.14 5.72 13.90
N GLU A 143 5.00 6.36 14.11
CA GLU A 143 4.89 7.58 14.92
C GLU A 143 5.10 7.34 16.42
N ASN A 144 4.83 6.12 16.89
CA ASN A 144 4.98 5.76 18.29
C ASN A 144 6.43 5.44 18.72
N ASP A 145 7.38 5.35 17.78
CA ASP A 145 8.78 5.04 18.11
C ASP A 145 9.74 5.90 17.26
N ARG A 146 10.52 6.74 17.95
CA ARG A 146 11.50 7.67 17.33
C ARG A 146 12.52 7.00 16.43
N LYS A 147 12.77 5.71 16.58
CA LYS A 147 13.71 4.99 15.70
C LYS A 147 13.31 5.02 14.22
N TYR A 148 12.02 5.24 13.93
CA TYR A 148 11.50 5.32 12.56
C TYR A 148 11.47 6.73 11.97
N GLU A 149 11.73 7.79 12.77
CA GLU A 149 11.51 9.19 12.41
C GLU A 149 12.20 9.55 11.09
N GLU A 150 13.50 9.27 10.96
CA GLU A 150 14.27 9.59 9.76
C GLU A 150 13.74 8.85 8.52
N MET A 151 13.50 7.54 8.65
CA MET A 151 12.93 6.73 7.58
C MET A 151 11.54 7.23 7.17
N TYR A 152 10.68 7.53 8.14
CA TYR A 152 9.31 7.99 7.88
C TYR A 152 9.28 9.34 7.14
N LEU A 153 10.21 10.25 7.46
CA LEU A 153 10.34 11.55 6.78
C LEU A 153 10.90 11.41 5.35
N ASN A 154 11.73 10.41 5.09
CA ASN A 154 12.41 10.23 3.80
C ASN A 154 11.76 9.18 2.88
N CYS A 155 10.79 8.41 3.37
CA CYS A 155 10.07 7.40 2.60
C CYS A 155 8.57 7.72 2.56
N PRO A 156 8.11 8.59 1.64
CA PRO A 156 6.69 8.93 1.53
C PRO A 156 5.83 7.69 1.26
N ILE A 157 4.62 7.70 1.84
CA ILE A 157 3.64 6.64 1.65
C ILE A 157 2.68 7.03 0.54
N ALA A 158 2.55 6.17 -0.47
CA ALA A 158 1.58 6.32 -1.55
C ALA A 158 0.61 5.13 -1.60
N ILE A 159 -0.64 5.40 -1.92
CA ILE A 159 -1.65 4.38 -2.17
C ILE A 159 -1.88 4.24 -3.67
N HIS A 160 -1.72 3.02 -4.17
CA HIS A 160 -1.97 2.68 -5.56
C HIS A 160 -3.34 2.01 -5.72
N VAL A 161 -4.22 2.65 -6.49
CA VAL A 161 -5.56 2.16 -6.79
C VAL A 161 -5.58 1.51 -8.17
N ASP A 162 -6.05 0.25 -8.25
CA ASP A 162 -6.18 -0.46 -9.53
C ASP A 162 -7.46 -0.06 -10.29
N ALA A 163 -7.61 1.24 -10.55
CA ALA A 163 -8.70 1.80 -11.34
C ALA A 163 -8.17 2.40 -12.64
N GLY A 164 -8.70 1.93 -13.76
CA GLY A 164 -8.29 2.40 -15.09
C GLY A 164 -9.08 3.62 -15.55
N ASN A 165 -8.39 4.58 -16.17
CA ASN A 165 -8.97 5.81 -16.74
C ASN A 165 -9.35 5.66 -18.23
N SER A 166 -9.57 4.44 -18.73
CA SER A 166 -9.97 4.24 -20.12
C SER A 166 -11.35 4.84 -20.40
N LYS A 167 -11.53 5.40 -21.62
CA LYS A 167 -12.78 6.11 -22.01
C LYS A 167 -14.06 5.26 -21.84
N ASN A 168 -13.95 3.94 -21.89
CA ASN A 168 -15.05 2.98 -21.75
C ASN A 168 -15.00 2.21 -20.41
N GLY A 169 -14.14 2.61 -19.48
CA GLY A 169 -13.96 1.91 -18.20
C GLY A 169 -15.08 2.23 -17.22
N LYS A 170 -15.72 1.19 -16.69
CA LYS A 170 -16.76 1.30 -15.64
C LYS A 170 -16.27 1.97 -14.35
N THR A 171 -14.95 2.06 -14.18
CA THR A 171 -14.29 2.59 -12.96
C THR A 171 -13.93 4.07 -13.07
N ARG A 172 -13.98 4.66 -14.29
CA ARG A 172 -13.51 6.03 -14.53
C ARG A 172 -14.22 7.07 -13.67
N GLU A 173 -15.54 6.94 -13.53
CA GLU A 173 -16.35 7.90 -12.76
C GLU A 173 -16.05 7.85 -11.25
N LEU A 174 -15.49 6.75 -10.76
CA LEU A 174 -15.17 6.56 -9.35
C LEU A 174 -13.77 7.10 -8.97
N ILE A 175 -12.88 7.28 -9.96
CA ILE A 175 -11.50 7.71 -9.71
C ILE A 175 -11.43 9.03 -8.93
N PRO A 176 -12.15 10.11 -9.27
CA PRO A 176 -12.08 11.36 -8.52
C PRO A 176 -12.50 11.20 -7.06
N GLU A 177 -13.51 10.38 -6.79
CA GLU A 177 -14.00 10.08 -5.43
C GLU A 177 -12.92 9.35 -4.62
N LEU A 178 -12.34 8.28 -5.17
CA LEU A 178 -11.33 7.47 -4.50
C LEU A 178 -10.03 8.26 -4.26
N VAL A 179 -9.57 9.00 -5.26
CA VAL A 179 -8.40 9.88 -5.15
C VAL A 179 -8.63 10.97 -4.11
N GLY A 180 -9.81 11.59 -4.13
CA GLY A 180 -10.19 12.60 -3.14
C GLY A 180 -10.20 12.04 -1.72
N TRP A 181 -10.73 10.84 -1.53
CA TRP A 181 -10.74 10.17 -0.24
C TRP A 181 -9.33 9.88 0.29
N ILE A 182 -8.47 9.27 -0.55
CA ILE A 182 -7.09 8.95 -0.17
C ILE A 182 -6.31 10.22 0.20
N LYS A 183 -6.43 11.28 -0.61
CA LYS A 183 -5.79 12.58 -0.35
C LYS A 183 -6.31 13.26 0.91
N ALA A 184 -7.61 13.13 1.20
CA ALA A 184 -8.19 13.65 2.44
C ALA A 184 -7.66 12.93 3.69
N CYS A 185 -7.23 11.67 3.56
CA CYS A 185 -6.52 10.93 4.60
C CYS A 185 -5.01 11.27 4.69
N GLY A 186 -4.50 12.15 3.82
CA GLY A 186 -3.11 12.63 3.88
C GLY A 186 -2.11 11.79 3.08
N TYR A 187 -2.55 10.88 2.22
CA TYR A 187 -1.66 10.03 1.41
C TYR A 187 -1.61 10.47 -0.05
N ASP A 188 -0.46 10.25 -0.69
CA ASP A 188 -0.36 10.33 -2.13
C ASP A 188 -1.12 9.18 -2.79
N CYS A 189 -1.67 9.46 -3.98
CA CYS A 189 -2.48 8.48 -4.70
C CYS A 189 -2.07 8.39 -6.17
N SER A 190 -1.83 7.17 -6.64
CA SER A 190 -1.65 6.85 -8.06
C SER A 190 -2.74 5.91 -8.55
N VAL A 191 -3.19 6.16 -9.79
CA VAL A 191 -4.15 5.31 -10.51
C VAL A 191 -3.51 4.80 -11.79
N LYS A 192 -4.09 3.80 -12.46
CA LYS A 192 -3.56 3.32 -13.75
C LYS A 192 -3.42 4.46 -14.77
N PRO A 193 -2.28 4.51 -15.51
CA PRO A 193 -1.23 3.49 -15.66
C PRO A 193 -0.15 3.49 -14.57
N ASP A 194 -0.12 4.47 -13.67
CA ASP A 194 0.99 4.68 -12.72
C ASP A 194 0.90 3.84 -11.44
N SER A 195 -0.21 3.11 -11.23
CA SER A 195 -0.44 2.26 -10.04
C SER A 195 0.09 0.84 -10.22
N PHE A 196 1.40 0.64 -10.19
CA PHE A 196 2.00 -0.67 -10.48
C PHE A 196 1.91 -1.71 -9.34
N VAL A 197 1.83 -1.31 -8.07
CA VAL A 197 1.72 -2.27 -6.95
C VAL A 197 0.39 -3.01 -7.00
N ALA A 198 -0.72 -2.27 -7.12
CA ALA A 198 -2.04 -2.87 -7.22
C ALA A 198 -2.16 -3.76 -8.46
N SER A 199 -1.66 -3.29 -9.62
CA SER A 199 -1.79 -4.01 -10.88
C SER A 199 -0.78 -5.14 -11.08
N THR A 200 0.38 -5.11 -10.42
CA THR A 200 1.45 -6.08 -10.70
C THR A 200 1.62 -7.11 -9.58
N ILE A 201 1.72 -6.69 -8.34
CA ILE A 201 1.98 -7.60 -7.21
C ILE A 201 0.66 -8.17 -6.69
N ALA A 202 -0.29 -7.31 -6.37
CA ALA A 202 -1.56 -7.72 -5.81
C ALA A 202 -2.38 -8.56 -6.80
N ASP A 203 -2.47 -8.17 -8.08
CA ASP A 203 -3.15 -8.92 -9.14
C ASP A 203 -2.57 -10.33 -9.35
N ARG A 204 -1.23 -10.49 -9.28
CA ARG A 204 -0.61 -11.82 -9.38
C ARG A 204 -0.89 -12.72 -8.17
N LEU A 205 -1.08 -12.13 -7.00
CA LEU A 205 -1.35 -12.87 -5.77
C LEU A 205 -2.84 -13.09 -5.55
N SER A 206 -3.71 -12.30 -6.19
CA SER A 206 -5.17 -12.45 -6.13
C SER A 206 -5.68 -13.59 -7.02
N LYS A 207 -5.00 -13.88 -8.13
CA LYS A 207 -5.28 -15.03 -9.02
C LYS A 207 -4.82 -16.33 -8.38
#